data_d8cb3f7bbcd3e4f26cecd2e182d41f91
#
_entry.id   d8cb3f7bbcd3e4f26cecd2e182d41f91
#
_cell.length_a   1.000
_cell.length_b   1.000
_cell.length_c   1.000
_cell.angle_alpha   90.00
_cell.angle_beta   90.00
_cell.angle_gamma   90.00
#
_symmetry.space_group_name_H-M   'P 1'
#
loop_
_entity.id
_entity.type
_entity.pdbx_description
1 polymer ?
#
loop_
_entity_poly.entity_id
_entity_poly.type
_entity_poly.pdbx_seq_one_letter_code
_entity_poly.pdbx_strand_id
1 'polypeptide(L)'
;SVSHPELKIEILPMTEYQNRGEVFSALGVEDDLFEGIYGSAGWDGLCQFLELERTPICCAVAKNHRLAGMKKLTMQDLNGEYIVMPIEGVSKEVDDFRNHIRNQYPTVQIVDSKRYDVDTFTLCEVNGYILITQPVYTDIHNNLVTIPLETNYTLPYGLIYANEPTMATQKFIQYLKRH
;
A
#
# COMPACT_ATOMS: atom_id res chain seq x y z
N SER A 1 15.53 -15.50 -21.86
CA SER A 1 14.78 -15.80 -20.63
C SER A 1 15.39 -17.02 -19.97
N VAL A 2 15.99 -16.86 -18.81
CA VAL A 2 16.43 -17.99 -17.98
C VAL A 2 15.17 -18.52 -17.31
N SER A 3 14.70 -19.69 -17.76
CA SER A 3 13.60 -20.37 -17.10
C SER A 3 14.17 -21.11 -15.88
N HIS A 4 13.58 -20.89 -14.71
CA HIS A 4 13.84 -21.67 -13.50
C HIS A 4 12.66 -22.64 -13.31
N PRO A 5 12.68 -23.82 -13.97
CA PRO A 5 11.57 -24.77 -13.96
C PRO A 5 11.29 -25.34 -12.56
N GLU A 6 12.24 -25.19 -11.64
CA GLU A 6 12.12 -25.61 -10.24
C GLU A 6 11.32 -24.61 -9.37
N LEU A 7 11.10 -23.38 -9.84
CA LEU A 7 10.31 -22.39 -9.14
C LEU A 7 8.89 -22.37 -9.72
N LYS A 8 7.94 -22.90 -8.97
CA LYS A 8 6.51 -22.70 -9.24
C LYS A 8 6.04 -21.53 -8.41
N ILE A 9 5.52 -20.50 -9.08
CA ILE A 9 4.93 -19.33 -8.42
C ILE A 9 3.42 -19.48 -8.56
N GLU A 10 2.72 -19.52 -7.44
CA GLU A 10 1.28 -19.42 -7.34
C GLU A 10 0.94 -18.10 -6.68
N ILE A 11 0.08 -17.30 -7.33
CA ILE A 11 -0.35 -16.00 -6.81
C ILE A 11 -1.74 -16.18 -6.25
N LEU A 12 -1.88 -16.01 -4.94
CA LEU A 12 -3.14 -16.09 -4.23
C LEU A 12 -3.57 -14.70 -3.76
N PRO A 13 -4.87 -14.35 -3.87
CA PRO A 13 -5.36 -13.10 -3.31
C PRO A 13 -5.30 -13.17 -1.77
N MET A 14 -4.81 -12.10 -1.15
CA MET A 14 -4.71 -11.99 0.32
C MET A 14 -6.07 -11.65 0.94
N THR A 15 -7.07 -12.50 0.72
CA THR A 15 -8.46 -12.29 1.18
C THR A 15 -8.76 -12.93 2.54
N GLU A 16 -7.89 -13.81 3.03
CA GLU A 16 -8.18 -14.65 4.20
C GLU A 16 -7.65 -14.08 5.52
N TYR A 17 -6.72 -13.12 5.47
CA TYR A 17 -6.09 -12.59 6.68
C TYR A 17 -6.84 -11.37 7.22
N GLN A 18 -7.31 -11.47 8.45
CA GLN A 18 -8.10 -10.41 9.10
C GLN A 18 -7.21 -9.37 9.81
N ASN A 19 -5.97 -9.72 10.13
CA ASN A 19 -5.05 -8.83 10.83
C ASN A 19 -3.57 -9.18 10.55
N ARG A 20 -2.67 -8.26 10.92
CA ARG A 20 -1.22 -8.40 10.71
C ARG A 20 -0.60 -9.62 11.40
N GLY A 21 -1.09 -9.97 12.57
CA GLY A 21 -0.58 -11.13 13.32
C GLY A 21 -0.77 -12.42 12.54
N GLU A 22 -1.90 -12.56 11.86
CA GLU A 22 -2.18 -13.72 11.00
C GLU A 22 -1.22 -13.78 9.81
N VAL A 23 -0.98 -12.63 9.14
CA VAL A 23 -0.02 -12.53 8.03
C VAL A 23 1.36 -13.02 8.46
N PHE A 24 1.88 -12.54 9.61
CA PHE A 24 3.20 -12.94 10.08
C PHE A 24 3.26 -14.41 10.51
N SER A 25 2.16 -14.95 11.06
CA SER A 25 2.08 -16.36 11.44
C SER A 25 2.04 -17.29 10.23
N ALA A 26 1.51 -16.84 9.10
CA ALA A 26 1.43 -17.61 7.86
C ALA A 26 2.76 -17.60 7.08
N LEU A 27 3.59 -16.54 7.24
CA LEU A 27 4.85 -16.41 6.52
C LEU A 27 5.82 -17.57 6.79
N GLY A 28 6.20 -18.25 5.72
CA GLY A 28 7.11 -19.41 5.76
C GLY A 28 6.46 -20.71 6.24
N VAL A 29 5.14 -20.70 6.52
CA VAL A 29 4.35 -21.86 6.95
C VAL A 29 3.27 -22.19 5.92
N GLU A 30 2.34 -21.24 5.67
CA GLU A 30 1.26 -21.39 4.68
C GLU A 30 1.62 -20.68 3.38
N ASP A 31 2.20 -19.48 3.49
CA ASP A 31 2.63 -18.65 2.37
C ASP A 31 4.12 -18.36 2.44
N ASP A 32 4.79 -18.48 1.32
CA ASP A 32 6.23 -18.26 1.23
C ASP A 32 6.61 -16.77 1.32
N LEU A 33 5.76 -15.89 0.74
CA LEU A 33 5.99 -14.45 0.71
C LEU A 33 4.69 -13.70 0.40
N PHE A 34 4.65 -12.44 0.82
CA PHE A 34 3.59 -11.48 0.48
C PHE A 34 4.15 -10.33 -0.34
N GLU A 35 3.35 -9.82 -1.24
CA GLU A 35 3.62 -8.62 -2.01
C GLU A 35 2.85 -7.44 -1.42
N GLY A 36 3.50 -6.30 -1.25
CA GLY A 36 2.80 -5.12 -0.74
C GLY A 36 3.69 -3.98 -0.30
N ILE A 37 3.07 -3.00 0.35
CA ILE A 37 3.74 -1.85 0.96
C ILE A 37 4.33 -2.27 2.30
N TYR A 38 5.62 -2.02 2.47
CA TYR A 38 6.29 -2.27 3.74
C TYR A 38 5.94 -1.21 4.78
N GLY A 39 5.48 -1.67 5.93
CA GLY A 39 5.26 -0.82 7.08
C GLY A 39 6.34 -1.06 8.13
N SER A 40 7.29 -0.14 8.29
CA SER A 40 8.42 -0.32 9.20
C SER A 40 8.02 -0.35 10.68
N ALA A 41 6.97 0.37 11.07
CA ALA A 41 6.53 0.40 12.45
C ALA A 41 5.84 -0.91 12.86
N GLY A 42 6.49 -1.66 13.75
CA GLY A 42 5.98 -2.93 14.28
C GLY A 42 6.23 -4.16 13.38
N TRP A 43 6.99 -4.00 12.28
CA TRP A 43 7.41 -5.12 11.42
C TRP A 43 8.89 -5.47 11.61
N ASP A 44 9.66 -4.55 12.18
CA ASP A 44 11.09 -4.75 12.42
C ASP A 44 11.32 -5.99 13.30
N GLY A 45 12.13 -6.90 12.80
CA GLY A 45 12.43 -8.17 13.45
C GLY A 45 11.39 -9.27 13.28
N LEU A 46 10.19 -8.99 12.74
CA LEU A 46 9.15 -10.00 12.49
C LEU A 46 9.25 -10.64 11.11
N CYS A 47 9.80 -9.94 10.14
CA CYS A 47 9.95 -10.39 8.77
C CYS A 47 11.15 -9.74 8.09
N GLN A 48 11.48 -10.24 6.91
CA GLN A 48 12.42 -9.64 5.96
C GLN A 48 11.62 -8.91 4.87
N PHE A 49 12.25 -7.91 4.25
CA PHE A 49 11.67 -7.18 3.13
C PHE A 49 12.68 -7.03 2.00
N LEU A 50 12.26 -7.29 0.78
CA LEU A 50 12.97 -6.93 -0.45
C LEU A 50 12.22 -5.82 -1.15
N GLU A 51 12.73 -4.59 -1.08
CA GLU A 51 12.18 -3.47 -1.85
C GLU A 51 12.42 -3.72 -3.35
N LEU A 52 11.35 -3.70 -4.13
CA LEU A 52 11.39 -3.83 -5.60
C LEU A 52 11.33 -2.45 -6.25
N GLU A 53 10.52 -1.56 -5.71
CA GLU A 53 10.38 -0.21 -6.20
C GLU A 53 9.89 0.78 -5.13
N ARG A 54 10.02 2.05 -5.45
CA ARG A 54 9.37 3.15 -4.74
C ARG A 54 8.13 3.58 -5.51
N THR A 55 6.95 3.28 -4.97
CA THR A 55 5.68 3.58 -5.61
C THR A 55 5.20 5.00 -5.26
N PRO A 56 4.71 5.78 -6.23
CA PRO A 56 4.16 7.11 -5.96
C PRO A 56 2.85 7.01 -5.19
N ILE A 57 2.52 8.10 -4.48
CA ILE A 57 1.23 8.25 -3.82
C ILE A 57 0.19 8.67 -4.86
N CYS A 58 -0.98 8.07 -4.80
CA CYS A 58 -2.16 8.42 -5.57
C CYS A 58 -3.34 8.74 -4.64
N CYS A 59 -4.34 9.39 -5.19
CA CYS A 59 -5.63 9.65 -4.57
C CYS A 59 -6.71 8.87 -5.32
N ALA A 60 -7.53 8.10 -4.62
CA ALA A 60 -8.73 7.51 -5.20
C ALA A 60 -9.96 8.28 -4.70
N VAL A 61 -10.83 8.67 -5.62
CA VAL A 61 -12.02 9.49 -5.37
C VAL A 61 -13.24 8.89 -6.06
N ALA A 62 -14.43 9.09 -5.50
CA ALA A 62 -15.67 8.66 -6.12
C ALA A 62 -15.84 9.28 -7.53
N LYS A 63 -16.46 8.54 -8.45
CA LYS A 63 -16.64 8.98 -9.85
C LYS A 63 -17.38 10.31 -10.01
N ASN A 64 -18.20 10.69 -9.03
CA ASN A 64 -18.92 11.97 -8.96
C ASN A 64 -18.19 13.05 -8.16
N HIS A 65 -17.00 12.78 -7.65
CA HIS A 65 -16.21 13.75 -6.89
C HIS A 65 -15.71 14.86 -7.82
N ARG A 66 -15.58 16.11 -7.29
CA ARG A 66 -15.10 17.28 -8.07
C ARG A 66 -13.73 17.06 -8.75
N LEU A 67 -12.90 16.22 -8.16
CA LEU A 67 -11.54 15.91 -8.67
C LEU A 67 -11.50 14.75 -9.66
N ALA A 68 -12.58 13.98 -9.82
CA ALA A 68 -12.58 12.74 -10.59
C ALA A 68 -12.18 12.89 -12.07
N GLY A 69 -12.38 14.07 -12.65
CA GLY A 69 -12.00 14.37 -14.05
C GLY A 69 -10.55 14.85 -14.24
N MET A 70 -9.78 14.99 -13.15
CA MET A 70 -8.41 15.46 -13.22
C MET A 70 -7.45 14.33 -13.59
N LYS A 71 -6.45 14.63 -14.41
CA LYS A 71 -5.41 13.66 -14.81
C LYS A 71 -4.30 13.52 -13.76
N LYS A 72 -4.10 14.54 -12.96
CA LYS A 72 -3.11 14.63 -11.89
C LYS A 72 -3.58 15.65 -10.86
N LEU A 73 -3.32 15.39 -9.59
CA LEU A 73 -3.59 16.29 -8.47
C LEU A 73 -2.30 16.90 -7.94
N THR A 74 -2.41 18.10 -7.43
CA THR A 74 -1.39 18.75 -6.59
C THR A 74 -1.82 18.70 -5.13
N MET A 75 -0.91 18.97 -4.21
CA MET A 75 -1.24 19.06 -2.78
C MET A 75 -2.27 20.17 -2.49
N GLN A 76 -2.30 21.25 -3.29
CA GLN A 76 -3.26 22.35 -3.16
C GLN A 76 -4.70 21.91 -3.49
N ASP A 77 -4.86 20.96 -4.40
CA ASP A 77 -6.18 20.43 -4.78
C ASP A 77 -6.87 19.70 -3.62
N LEU A 78 -6.08 19.28 -2.63
CA LEU A 78 -6.56 18.57 -1.43
C LEU A 78 -7.08 19.51 -0.34
N ASN A 79 -6.91 20.81 -0.47
CA ASN A 79 -7.38 21.77 0.54
C ASN A 79 -8.89 21.67 0.77
N GLY A 80 -9.27 21.57 2.03
CA GLY A 80 -10.66 21.45 2.47
C GLY A 80 -11.25 20.04 2.33
N GLU A 81 -10.46 19.07 1.85
CA GLU A 81 -10.89 17.68 1.68
C GLU A 81 -10.67 16.82 2.93
N TYR A 82 -11.45 15.75 3.00
CA TYR A 82 -11.24 14.66 3.95
C TYR A 82 -10.40 13.56 3.28
N ILE A 83 -9.26 13.22 3.89
CA ILE A 83 -8.33 12.23 3.35
C ILE A 83 -8.29 11.02 4.26
N VAL A 84 -8.69 9.87 3.74
CA VAL A 84 -8.59 8.58 4.41
C VAL A 84 -7.20 8.01 4.14
N MET A 85 -6.48 7.69 5.19
CA MET A 85 -5.15 7.09 5.11
C MET A 85 -4.88 6.19 6.32
N PRO A 86 -3.88 5.30 6.27
CA PRO A 86 -3.55 4.43 7.39
C PRO A 86 -3.30 5.20 8.68
N ILE A 87 -3.69 4.62 9.82
CA ILE A 87 -3.42 5.19 11.15
C ILE A 87 -1.92 5.46 11.34
N GLU A 88 -1.61 6.40 12.21
CA GLU A 88 -0.24 6.70 12.62
C GLU A 88 0.45 5.46 13.22
N GLY A 89 1.76 5.30 12.94
CA GLY A 89 2.57 4.18 13.39
C GLY A 89 2.54 2.95 12.47
N VAL A 90 1.86 3.03 11.32
CA VAL A 90 1.84 1.90 10.36
C VAL A 90 3.13 1.84 9.54
N SER A 91 3.64 2.99 9.10
CA SER A 91 4.89 3.10 8.37
C SER A 91 5.46 4.50 8.54
N LYS A 92 6.79 4.57 8.61
CA LYS A 92 7.49 5.86 8.71
C LYS A 92 7.15 6.78 7.53
N GLU A 93 7.11 6.25 6.32
CA GLU A 93 6.83 7.01 5.10
C GLU A 93 5.41 7.58 5.10
N VAL A 94 4.43 6.80 5.57
CA VAL A 94 3.04 7.26 5.73
C VAL A 94 2.96 8.34 6.80
N ASP A 95 3.67 8.18 7.92
CA ASP A 95 3.69 9.15 9.01
C ASP A 95 4.38 10.46 8.59
N ASP A 96 5.47 10.38 7.83
CA ASP A 96 6.15 11.56 7.28
C ASP A 96 5.23 12.33 6.32
N PHE A 97 4.49 11.63 5.45
CA PHE A 97 3.49 12.25 4.57
C PHE A 97 2.33 12.86 5.35
N ARG A 98 1.82 12.16 6.36
CA ARG A 98 0.79 12.65 7.28
C ARG A 98 1.23 13.94 7.98
N ASN A 99 2.44 13.98 8.50
CA ASN A 99 3.00 15.15 9.16
C ASN A 99 3.18 16.32 8.19
N HIS A 100 3.58 16.04 6.95
CA HIS A 100 3.63 17.05 5.91
C HIS A 100 2.25 17.69 5.66
N ILE A 101 1.20 16.87 5.53
CA ILE A 101 -0.19 17.35 5.37
C ILE A 101 -0.57 18.24 6.56
N ARG A 102 -0.41 17.75 7.79
CA ARG A 102 -0.76 18.49 9.01
C ARG A 102 -0.08 19.85 9.10
N ASN A 103 1.19 19.92 8.73
CA ASN A 103 2.00 21.12 8.87
C ASN A 103 1.79 22.14 7.74
N GLN A 104 1.57 21.70 6.51
CA GLN A 104 1.54 22.57 5.32
C GLN A 104 0.13 22.78 4.76
N TYR A 105 -0.83 21.89 5.08
CA TYR A 105 -2.19 21.90 4.54
C TYR A 105 -3.23 21.77 5.66
N PRO A 106 -3.32 22.74 6.57
CA PRO A 106 -4.13 22.65 7.80
C PRO A 106 -5.65 22.56 7.54
N THR A 107 -6.10 22.85 6.33
CA THR A 107 -7.52 22.71 5.94
C THR A 107 -7.88 21.29 5.53
N VAL A 108 -6.89 20.41 5.31
CA VAL A 108 -7.09 18.98 5.03
C VAL A 108 -7.44 18.27 6.33
N GLN A 109 -8.50 17.48 6.29
CA GLN A 109 -8.94 16.66 7.42
C GLN A 109 -8.48 15.22 7.21
N ILE A 110 -7.63 14.70 8.10
CA ILE A 110 -7.17 13.32 8.03
C ILE A 110 -8.15 12.42 8.77
N VAL A 111 -8.63 11.39 8.07
CA VAL A 111 -9.48 10.33 8.59
C VAL A 111 -8.66 9.05 8.70
N ASP A 112 -8.51 8.54 9.90
CA ASP A 112 -7.72 7.35 10.16
C ASP A 112 -8.44 6.09 9.70
N SER A 113 -7.74 5.24 8.95
CA SER A 113 -8.21 3.90 8.62
C SER A 113 -7.26 2.83 9.14
N LYS A 114 -7.82 1.80 9.77
CA LYS A 114 -7.09 0.62 10.23
C LYS A 114 -6.98 -0.46 9.15
N ARG A 115 -7.77 -0.35 8.09
CA ARG A 115 -7.91 -1.36 7.03
C ARG A 115 -7.86 -0.72 5.67
N TYR A 116 -7.47 -1.52 4.69
CA TYR A 116 -7.55 -1.18 3.28
C TYR A 116 -8.44 -2.23 2.61
N ASP A 117 -9.74 -2.02 2.70
CA ASP A 117 -10.77 -2.99 2.33
C ASP A 117 -12.00 -2.33 1.73
N VAL A 118 -12.97 -3.15 1.34
CA VAL A 118 -14.24 -2.70 0.71
C VAL A 118 -15.02 -1.74 1.61
N ASP A 119 -14.98 -1.90 2.92
CA ASP A 119 -15.66 -1.00 3.86
C ASP A 119 -15.03 0.40 3.82
N THR A 120 -13.71 0.46 3.78
CA THR A 120 -12.96 1.73 3.63
C THR A 120 -13.25 2.38 2.27
N PHE A 121 -13.35 1.59 1.19
CA PHE A 121 -13.67 2.12 -0.14
C PHE A 121 -15.09 2.67 -0.20
N THR A 122 -16.05 1.94 0.38
CA THR A 122 -17.44 2.37 0.50
C THR A 122 -17.57 3.66 1.33
N LEU A 123 -16.82 3.76 2.44
CA LEU A 123 -16.75 4.98 3.24
C LEU A 123 -16.33 6.18 2.40
N CYS A 124 -15.28 6.02 1.57
CA CYS A 124 -14.80 7.08 0.68
C CYS A 124 -15.83 7.44 -0.39
N GLU A 125 -16.44 6.43 -1.02
CA GLU A 125 -17.45 6.64 -2.05
C GLU A 125 -18.67 7.41 -1.52
N VAL A 126 -19.23 6.95 -0.40
CA VAL A 126 -20.49 7.52 0.15
C VAL A 126 -20.29 8.93 0.71
N ASN A 127 -19.15 9.19 1.34
CA ASN A 127 -18.90 10.49 1.98
C ASN A 127 -18.14 11.47 1.09
N GLY A 128 -17.71 11.07 -0.10
CA GLY A 128 -16.89 11.89 -0.97
C GLY A 128 -15.49 12.13 -0.40
N TYR A 129 -14.94 11.17 0.37
CA TYR A 129 -13.59 11.28 0.91
C TYR A 129 -12.56 10.82 -0.11
N ILE A 130 -11.35 11.35 0.00
CA ILE A 130 -10.20 10.95 -0.81
C ILE A 130 -9.48 9.81 -0.09
N LEU A 131 -9.29 8.68 -0.77
CA LEU A 131 -8.47 7.57 -0.27
C LEU A 131 -7.03 7.73 -0.76
N ILE A 132 -6.06 7.72 0.15
CA ILE A 132 -4.64 7.60 -0.22
C ILE A 132 -4.36 6.16 -0.65
N THR A 133 -3.80 6.02 -1.83
CA THR A 133 -3.57 4.73 -2.49
C THR A 133 -2.29 4.75 -3.34
N GLN A 134 -2.05 3.68 -4.10
CA GLN A 134 -0.94 3.55 -5.05
C GLN A 134 -1.44 3.03 -6.41
N PRO A 135 -0.63 3.17 -7.48
CA PRO A 135 -1.02 2.73 -8.82
C PRO A 135 -1.38 1.24 -8.89
N VAL A 136 -0.67 0.39 -8.14
CA VAL A 136 -0.88 -1.06 -8.12
C VAL A 136 -2.29 -1.46 -7.67
N TYR A 137 -2.98 -0.59 -6.93
CA TYR A 137 -4.33 -0.85 -6.41
C TYR A 137 -5.45 -0.20 -7.24
N THR A 138 -5.14 0.35 -8.42
CA THR A 138 -6.12 1.07 -9.26
C THR A 138 -7.36 0.23 -9.57
N ASP A 139 -7.16 -1.05 -9.88
CA ASP A 139 -8.25 -1.92 -10.36
C ASP A 139 -9.07 -2.58 -9.24
N ILE A 140 -8.66 -2.43 -7.97
CA ILE A 140 -9.42 -3.01 -6.85
C ILE A 140 -10.56 -2.13 -6.34
N HIS A 141 -10.60 -0.86 -6.77
CA HIS A 141 -11.61 0.11 -6.35
C HIS A 141 -12.64 0.37 -7.47
N ASN A 142 -13.58 -0.53 -7.67
CA ASN A 142 -14.52 -0.46 -8.81
C ASN A 142 -15.28 0.87 -8.98
N ASN A 143 -15.56 1.57 -7.88
CA ASN A 143 -16.34 2.81 -7.88
C ASN A 143 -15.50 4.08 -7.63
N LEU A 144 -14.20 3.92 -7.42
CA LEU A 144 -13.27 5.04 -7.26
C LEU A 144 -12.42 5.22 -8.51
N VAL A 145 -11.99 6.44 -8.75
CA VAL A 145 -11.03 6.80 -9.80
C VAL A 145 -9.71 7.11 -9.14
N THR A 146 -8.66 6.39 -9.52
CA THR A 146 -7.30 6.62 -9.02
C THR A 146 -6.61 7.70 -9.84
N ILE A 147 -6.10 8.73 -9.18
CA ILE A 147 -5.47 9.90 -9.79
C ILE A 147 -4.09 10.09 -9.15
N PRO A 148 -3.00 10.21 -9.94
CA PRO A 148 -1.67 10.49 -9.41
C PRO A 148 -1.63 11.80 -8.63
N LEU A 149 -0.95 11.80 -7.47
CA LEU A 149 -0.68 12.99 -6.67
C LEU A 149 0.75 13.47 -6.90
N GLU A 150 0.89 14.74 -7.26
CA GLU A 150 2.21 15.37 -7.39
C GLU A 150 2.81 15.67 -6.02
N THR A 151 3.69 14.78 -5.60
CA THR A 151 4.39 14.86 -4.31
C THR A 151 5.75 14.15 -4.41
N ASN A 152 6.69 14.53 -3.54
CA ASN A 152 7.98 13.85 -3.43
C ASN A 152 7.94 12.61 -2.51
N TYR A 153 6.79 12.37 -1.87
CA TYR A 153 6.62 11.20 -1.01
C TYR A 153 6.35 9.96 -1.84
N THR A 154 7.04 8.89 -1.49
CA THR A 154 6.87 7.56 -2.11
C THR A 154 6.80 6.51 -1.02
N LEU A 155 6.22 5.36 -1.35
CA LEU A 155 6.13 4.23 -0.43
C LEU A 155 6.97 3.05 -0.93
N PRO A 156 7.66 2.32 -0.04
CA PRO A 156 8.41 1.12 -0.44
C PRO A 156 7.42 0.00 -0.78
N TYR A 157 7.55 -0.55 -1.96
CA TYR A 157 6.76 -1.67 -2.45
C TYR A 157 7.66 -2.85 -2.78
N GLY A 158 7.26 -4.05 -2.38
CA GLY A 158 8.09 -5.22 -2.61
C GLY A 158 7.59 -6.48 -1.95
N LEU A 159 8.51 -7.37 -1.63
CA LEU A 159 8.24 -8.70 -1.11
C LEU A 159 8.57 -8.79 0.38
N ILE A 160 7.63 -9.29 1.14
CA ILE A 160 7.70 -9.57 2.58
C ILE A 160 7.82 -11.07 2.75
N TYR A 161 8.81 -11.54 3.48
CA TYR A 161 9.06 -12.97 3.69
C TYR A 161 9.59 -13.24 5.11
N ALA A 162 9.54 -14.49 5.52
CA ALA A 162 9.95 -14.91 6.86
C ALA A 162 11.45 -14.61 7.13
N ASN A 163 11.80 -14.41 8.40
CA ASN A 163 13.21 -14.27 8.81
C ASN A 163 14.04 -15.51 8.48
N GLU A 164 13.42 -16.69 8.56
CA GLU A 164 13.98 -17.96 8.16
C GLU A 164 13.16 -18.50 6.98
N PRO A 165 13.40 -17.99 5.76
CA PRO A 165 12.61 -18.37 4.59
C PRO A 165 12.93 -19.79 4.12
N THR A 166 11.99 -20.41 3.43
CA THR A 166 12.19 -21.70 2.78
C THR A 166 13.34 -21.63 1.77
N MET A 167 13.92 -22.76 1.41
CA MET A 167 15.01 -22.80 0.41
C MET A 167 14.54 -22.29 -0.97
N ALA A 168 13.27 -22.50 -1.31
CA ALA A 168 12.66 -21.99 -2.54
C ALA A 168 12.60 -20.47 -2.50
N THR A 169 12.09 -19.90 -1.42
CA THR A 169 12.03 -18.44 -1.19
C THR A 169 13.42 -17.82 -1.22
N GLN A 170 14.41 -18.41 -0.55
CA GLN A 170 15.81 -17.93 -0.59
C GLN A 170 16.35 -17.83 -2.01
N LYS A 171 16.19 -18.89 -2.81
CA LYS A 171 16.63 -18.93 -4.22
C LYS A 171 15.93 -17.85 -5.05
N PHE A 172 14.62 -17.70 -4.87
CA PHE A 172 13.84 -16.68 -5.57
C PHE A 172 14.29 -15.25 -5.23
N ILE A 173 14.44 -14.93 -3.95
CA ILE A 173 14.95 -13.63 -3.47
C ILE A 173 16.36 -13.37 -3.99
N GLN A 174 17.26 -14.38 -3.98
CA GLN A 174 18.61 -14.24 -4.52
C GLN A 174 18.61 -13.99 -6.04
N TYR A 175 17.70 -14.63 -6.76
CA TYR A 175 17.54 -14.38 -8.19
C TYR A 175 17.12 -12.92 -8.46
N LEU A 176 16.11 -12.42 -7.75
CA LEU A 176 15.64 -11.03 -7.91
C LEU A 176 16.72 -9.98 -7.56
N LYS A 177 17.55 -10.24 -6.55
CA LYS A 177 18.65 -9.34 -6.16
C LYS A 177 19.78 -9.23 -7.20
N ARG A 178 19.86 -10.17 -8.15
CA ARG A 178 20.91 -10.22 -9.17
C ARG A 178 20.51 -9.58 -10.51
N HIS A 179 19.22 -9.30 -10.69
CA HIS A 179 18.62 -8.75 -11.91
C HIS A 179 17.87 -7.47 -11.66
#